data_91a9c40706c1868ad3e70d2869abeed8
#
_entry.id   91a9c40706c1868ad3e70d2869abeed8
#
_cell.length_a   1.000
_cell.length_b   1.000
_cell.length_c   1.000
_cell.angle_alpha   90.00
_cell.angle_beta   90.00
_cell.angle_gamma   90.00
#
_symmetry.space_group_name_H-M   'P 1'
#
loop_
_entity.id
_entity.type
_entity.pdbx_description
1 polymer ?
#
loop_
_entity_poly.entity_id
_entity_poly.type
_entity_poly.pdbx_seq_one_letter_code
_entity_poly.pdbx_strand_id
1 'polypeptide(L)'
;MKKVSLLLVLALLLTLTACRKKEPETPAPPMPPEPVEGDVLRLEELRVEFPRGGLGKDQLAGAVKELPELLKTYFEETGTVEVERVTVTVGSSPASTAQALEEGHIDLAFLPGTAAPDGPAVLLADAYPAEDDTLRAGSRGLLCAAPTAYGQQLAGRASSGKPLSRAEVERARWGAVAGDADYFTLWLADSFGEVFDGTVTAFDSEDALFRAAADGAVDAIIIRDDARAEADWTGDGTVWEQLPVLDVTETVYTTVAAVRAELAEGAFALALEQVLQRLSDERPELMTVLGAEVFASVTEDGLTATRRLAALTE
;
A
#
# COMPACT_ATOMS: atom_id res chain seq x y z
N MET A 1 -47.63 -24.86 -60.63
CA MET A 1 -46.55 -25.15 -59.69
C MET A 1 -45.63 -23.94 -59.39
N LYS A 2 -45.90 -22.69 -59.88
CA LYS A 2 -45.06 -21.51 -59.56
C LYS A 2 -45.53 -20.66 -58.37
N LYS A 3 -46.73 -20.90 -57.86
CA LYS A 3 -47.28 -20.11 -56.72
C LYS A 3 -47.00 -20.69 -55.32
N VAL A 4 -46.65 -21.97 -55.22
CA VAL A 4 -46.29 -22.61 -53.93
C VAL A 4 -44.89 -22.28 -53.50
N SER A 5 -43.97 -22.07 -54.51
CA SER A 5 -42.56 -21.77 -54.24
C SER A 5 -42.35 -20.37 -53.64
N LEU A 6 -43.22 -19.40 -54.01
CA LEU A 6 -43.14 -18.03 -53.51
C LEU A 6 -43.57 -17.87 -52.05
N LEU A 7 -44.56 -18.66 -51.63
CA LEU A 7 -45.04 -18.67 -50.24
C LEU A 7 -44.04 -19.30 -49.26
N LEU A 8 -43.27 -20.30 -49.74
CA LEU A 8 -42.25 -20.98 -48.92
C LEU A 8 -41.03 -20.07 -48.71
N VAL A 9 -40.64 -19.29 -49.70
CA VAL A 9 -39.55 -18.31 -49.61
C VAL A 9 -39.92 -17.16 -48.68
N LEU A 10 -41.20 -16.70 -48.70
CA LEU A 10 -41.69 -15.64 -47.84
C LEU A 10 -41.78 -16.08 -46.39
N ALA A 11 -42.15 -17.36 -46.11
CA ALA A 11 -42.16 -17.95 -44.77
C ALA A 11 -40.76 -18.12 -44.23
N LEU A 12 -39.77 -18.45 -45.08
CA LEU A 12 -38.36 -18.57 -44.66
C LEU A 12 -37.71 -17.22 -44.33
N LEU A 13 -38.09 -16.14 -45.01
CA LEU A 13 -37.62 -14.80 -44.73
C LEU A 13 -38.20 -14.22 -43.42
N LEU A 14 -39.40 -14.64 -43.01
CA LEU A 14 -40.02 -14.19 -41.76
C LEU A 14 -39.47 -14.91 -40.53
N THR A 15 -38.85 -16.09 -40.69
CA THR A 15 -38.22 -16.80 -39.58
C THR A 15 -36.81 -16.34 -39.28
N LEU A 16 -36.13 -15.64 -40.21
CA LEU A 16 -34.77 -15.10 -40.01
C LEU A 16 -34.73 -13.76 -39.24
N THR A 17 -35.89 -13.11 -39.07
CA THR A 17 -35.95 -11.84 -38.28
C THR A 17 -36.28 -12.06 -36.80
N ALA A 18 -36.55 -13.28 -36.34
CA ALA A 18 -36.93 -13.58 -34.94
C ALA A 18 -35.79 -14.01 -34.03
N CYS A 19 -34.57 -14.17 -34.55
CA CYS A 19 -33.39 -14.53 -33.76
C CYS A 19 -32.34 -13.41 -33.74
N ARG A 20 -32.74 -12.16 -33.49
CA ARG A 20 -31.81 -11.18 -32.97
C ARG A 20 -31.62 -11.52 -31.50
N LYS A 21 -30.57 -12.30 -31.16
CA LYS A 21 -30.05 -12.36 -29.83
C LYS A 21 -29.91 -10.91 -29.34
N LYS A 22 -30.67 -10.51 -28.30
CA LYS A 22 -30.30 -9.35 -27.50
C LYS A 22 -28.85 -9.58 -27.09
N GLU A 23 -27.95 -8.77 -27.61
CA GLU A 23 -26.64 -8.61 -26.98
C GLU A 23 -26.91 -8.34 -25.49
N PRO A 24 -26.22 -8.99 -24.58
CA PRO A 24 -26.31 -8.61 -23.19
C PRO A 24 -25.95 -7.13 -23.13
N GLU A 25 -26.91 -6.30 -22.73
CA GLU A 25 -26.65 -4.90 -22.39
C GLU A 25 -25.50 -4.92 -21.38
N THR A 26 -24.35 -4.45 -21.77
CA THR A 26 -23.26 -4.15 -20.83
C THR A 26 -23.90 -3.27 -19.76
N PRO A 27 -23.85 -3.68 -18.47
CA PRO A 27 -24.35 -2.81 -17.42
C PRO A 27 -23.72 -1.46 -17.60
N ALA A 28 -24.52 -0.41 -17.66
CA ALA A 28 -24.02 0.95 -17.65
C ALA A 28 -23.05 1.07 -16.46
N PRO A 29 -21.88 1.70 -16.62
CA PRO A 29 -21.00 1.94 -15.47
C PRO A 29 -21.85 2.55 -14.36
N PRO A 30 -21.65 2.16 -13.10
CA PRO A 30 -22.39 2.73 -11.99
C PRO A 30 -22.28 4.24 -12.10
N MET A 31 -23.45 4.91 -12.15
CA MET A 31 -23.47 6.38 -12.09
C MET A 31 -22.70 6.77 -10.83
N PRO A 32 -21.83 7.80 -10.90
CA PRO A 32 -21.27 8.40 -9.70
C PRO A 32 -22.42 8.62 -8.71
N PRO A 33 -22.26 8.31 -7.42
CA PRO A 33 -23.30 8.58 -6.45
C PRO A 33 -23.74 10.04 -6.61
N GLU A 34 -25.07 10.24 -6.75
CA GLU A 34 -25.61 11.60 -6.73
C GLU A 34 -25.09 12.29 -5.47
N PRO A 35 -24.66 13.55 -5.54
CA PRO A 35 -24.23 14.29 -4.37
C PRO A 35 -25.36 14.18 -3.32
N VAL A 36 -25.07 13.49 -2.23
CA VAL A 36 -25.95 13.50 -1.07
C VAL A 36 -25.96 14.96 -0.67
N GLU A 37 -27.12 15.63 -0.68
CA GLU A 37 -27.31 16.93 -0.05
C GLU A 37 -27.07 16.76 1.45
N GLY A 38 -25.79 16.62 1.83
CA GLY A 38 -25.32 16.63 3.19
C GLY A 38 -24.80 18.04 3.48
N ASP A 39 -24.93 18.48 4.72
CA ASP A 39 -24.36 19.74 5.16
C ASP A 39 -22.85 19.75 4.83
N VAL A 40 -22.41 20.78 4.09
CA VAL A 40 -20.98 21.00 3.80
C VAL A 40 -20.23 21.16 5.13
N LEU A 41 -19.23 20.34 5.36
CA LEU A 41 -18.37 20.45 6.53
C LEU A 41 -17.54 21.74 6.42
N ARG A 42 -17.66 22.63 7.39
CA ARG A 42 -16.91 23.88 7.43
C ARG A 42 -15.87 23.85 8.53
N LEU A 43 -14.61 24.09 8.15
CA LEU A 43 -13.48 24.19 9.05
C LEU A 43 -12.89 25.60 8.97
N GLU A 44 -12.78 26.29 10.11
CA GLU A 44 -12.09 27.59 10.17
C GLU A 44 -10.60 27.42 9.87
N GLU A 45 -10.00 26.30 10.35
CA GLU A 45 -8.60 25.96 10.11
C GLU A 45 -8.43 24.45 10.02
N LEU A 46 -7.62 24.00 9.06
CA LEU A 46 -7.08 22.64 8.96
C LEU A 46 -5.57 22.70 9.22
N ARG A 47 -5.14 22.14 10.34
CA ARG A 47 -3.73 22.10 10.75
C ARG A 47 -3.13 20.74 10.36
N VAL A 48 -2.15 20.79 9.49
CA VAL A 48 -1.48 19.60 8.91
C VAL A 48 -0.03 19.58 9.36
N GLU A 49 0.46 18.41 9.76
CA GLU A 49 1.86 18.24 10.10
C GLU A 49 2.40 16.93 9.52
N PHE A 50 3.67 16.95 9.12
CA PHE A 50 4.46 15.77 8.79
C PHE A 50 5.85 15.87 9.43
N PRO A 51 6.47 14.77 9.86
CA PRO A 51 7.78 14.80 10.47
C PRO A 51 8.85 15.11 9.44
N ARG A 52 9.93 15.72 9.87
CA ARG A 52 11.03 16.13 9.00
C ARG A 52 11.63 14.97 8.19
N GLY A 53 11.72 13.77 8.75
CA GLY A 53 12.35 12.61 8.10
C GLY A 53 13.78 12.92 7.60
N GLY A 54 14.19 12.25 6.53
CA GLY A 54 15.45 12.47 5.82
C GLY A 54 15.43 13.59 4.77
N LEU A 55 14.38 14.40 4.71
CA LEU A 55 14.16 15.40 3.66
C LEU A 55 15.08 16.60 3.77
N GLY A 56 15.49 17.13 2.62
CA GLY A 56 16.30 18.34 2.51
C GLY A 56 15.52 19.61 2.88
N LYS A 57 16.23 20.65 3.32
CA LYS A 57 15.62 21.92 3.73
C LYS A 57 14.78 22.57 2.63
N ASP A 58 15.22 22.48 1.38
CA ASP A 58 14.53 23.10 0.24
C ASP A 58 13.23 22.37 -0.08
N GLN A 59 13.21 21.04 0.02
CA GLN A 59 11.99 20.23 -0.14
C GLN A 59 10.95 20.57 0.94
N LEU A 60 11.38 20.62 2.20
CA LEU A 60 10.53 21.00 3.32
C LEU A 60 9.97 22.43 3.16
N ALA A 61 10.82 23.40 2.80
CA ALA A 61 10.39 24.77 2.59
C ALA A 61 9.43 24.91 1.42
N GLY A 62 9.63 24.16 0.33
CA GLY A 62 8.74 24.08 -0.81
C GLY A 62 7.36 23.55 -0.40
N ALA A 63 7.33 22.42 0.29
CA ALA A 63 6.08 21.78 0.74
C ALA A 63 5.27 22.68 1.69
N VAL A 64 5.91 23.25 2.72
CA VAL A 64 5.23 24.18 3.67
C VAL A 64 4.66 25.40 2.95
N LYS A 65 5.28 25.86 1.88
CA LYS A 65 4.81 27.02 1.10
C LYS A 65 3.64 26.67 0.17
N GLU A 66 3.68 25.50 -0.45
CA GLU A 66 2.76 25.15 -1.55
C GLU A 66 1.54 24.35 -1.09
N LEU A 67 1.72 23.40 -0.15
CA LEU A 67 0.63 22.54 0.32
C LEU A 67 -0.58 23.30 0.88
N PRO A 68 -0.43 24.40 1.65
CA PRO A 68 -1.60 25.09 2.21
C PRO A 68 -2.64 25.50 1.16
N GLU A 69 -2.22 26.16 0.10
CA GLU A 69 -3.12 26.65 -0.95
C GLU A 69 -3.66 25.49 -1.82
N LEU A 70 -2.82 24.48 -2.10
CA LEU A 70 -3.26 23.31 -2.86
C LEU A 70 -4.31 22.51 -2.10
N LEU A 71 -4.04 22.15 -0.84
CA LEU A 71 -4.99 21.41 -0.01
C LEU A 71 -6.30 22.17 0.14
N LYS A 72 -6.24 23.48 0.43
CA LYS A 72 -7.44 24.32 0.50
C LYS A 72 -8.25 24.22 -0.77
N THR A 73 -7.64 24.49 -1.93
CA THR A 73 -8.29 24.44 -3.24
C THR A 73 -8.91 23.07 -3.51
N TYR A 74 -8.16 22.01 -3.27
CA TYR A 74 -8.63 20.65 -3.55
C TYR A 74 -9.79 20.22 -2.64
N PHE A 75 -9.77 20.58 -1.35
CA PHE A 75 -10.91 20.36 -0.45
C PHE A 75 -12.16 21.13 -0.90
N GLU A 76 -12.03 22.41 -1.24
CA GLU A 76 -13.15 23.23 -1.75
C GLU A 76 -13.77 22.64 -3.03
N GLU A 77 -12.93 22.10 -3.94
CA GLU A 77 -13.38 21.49 -5.19
C GLU A 77 -14.09 20.14 -5.00
N THR A 78 -13.96 19.48 -3.84
CA THR A 78 -14.80 18.29 -3.54
C THR A 78 -16.27 18.66 -3.34
N GLY A 79 -16.56 19.92 -3.03
CA GLY A 79 -17.91 20.43 -2.75
C GLY A 79 -18.52 19.93 -1.44
N THR A 80 -17.80 19.12 -0.67
CA THR A 80 -18.27 18.54 0.60
C THR A 80 -17.56 19.09 1.83
N VAL A 81 -16.40 19.72 1.63
CA VAL A 81 -15.58 20.31 2.70
C VAL A 81 -15.14 21.71 2.28
N GLU A 82 -15.43 22.71 3.11
CA GLU A 82 -14.93 24.09 2.97
C GLU A 82 -13.91 24.34 4.09
N VAL A 83 -12.69 24.81 3.74
CA VAL A 83 -11.64 25.15 4.71
C VAL A 83 -11.25 26.60 4.53
N GLU A 84 -11.43 27.44 5.57
CA GLU A 84 -11.06 28.86 5.47
C GLU A 84 -9.55 29.05 5.39
N ARG A 85 -8.80 28.29 6.19
CA ARG A 85 -7.33 28.35 6.25
C ARG A 85 -6.74 26.95 6.41
N VAL A 86 -5.68 26.66 5.67
CA VAL A 86 -4.83 25.48 5.86
C VAL A 86 -3.47 25.95 6.39
N THR A 87 -3.00 25.35 7.47
CA THR A 87 -1.65 25.55 8.02
C THR A 87 -0.89 24.25 7.94
N VAL A 88 0.31 24.30 7.35
CA VAL A 88 1.19 23.13 7.22
C VAL A 88 2.47 23.37 8.00
N THR A 89 2.82 22.44 8.88
CA THR A 89 4.01 22.50 9.73
C THR A 89 4.87 21.24 9.58
N VAL A 90 6.12 21.35 10.00
CA VAL A 90 7.08 20.24 10.00
C VAL A 90 7.39 19.89 11.45
N GLY A 91 6.99 18.69 11.86
CA GLY A 91 7.28 18.17 13.19
C GLY A 91 8.77 17.83 13.36
N SER A 92 9.24 17.94 14.60
CA SER A 92 10.65 17.64 14.94
C SER A 92 10.96 16.14 14.86
N SER A 93 9.97 15.30 15.12
CA SER A 93 10.06 13.83 15.07
C SER A 93 8.68 13.20 14.85
N PRO A 94 8.60 11.93 14.41
CA PRO A 94 7.33 11.21 14.34
C PRO A 94 6.58 11.21 15.68
N ALA A 95 7.26 10.97 16.79
CA ALA A 95 6.65 10.95 18.11
C ALA A 95 6.06 12.32 18.51
N SER A 96 6.73 13.44 18.19
CA SER A 96 6.19 14.77 18.49
C SER A 96 4.96 15.11 17.65
N THR A 97 4.93 14.68 16.37
CA THR A 97 3.78 14.85 15.49
C THR A 97 2.61 13.97 15.95
N ALA A 98 2.86 12.72 16.35
CA ALA A 98 1.84 11.84 16.92
C ALA A 98 1.22 12.44 18.18
N GLN A 99 2.04 12.95 19.09
CA GLN A 99 1.58 13.63 20.31
C GLN A 99 0.74 14.88 19.99
N ALA A 100 1.18 15.71 19.05
CA ALA A 100 0.44 16.91 18.63
C ALA A 100 -0.94 16.56 18.06
N LEU A 101 -1.08 15.44 17.37
CA LEU A 101 -2.36 14.93 16.87
C LEU A 101 -3.25 14.44 18.01
N GLU A 102 -2.73 13.67 18.96
CA GLU A 102 -3.45 13.19 20.15
C GLU A 102 -3.96 14.33 21.03
N GLU A 103 -3.15 15.36 21.22
CA GLU A 103 -3.49 16.54 22.01
C GLU A 103 -4.42 17.53 21.26
N GLY A 104 -4.74 17.25 19.99
CA GLY A 104 -5.60 18.12 19.15
C GLY A 104 -4.93 19.43 18.74
N HIS A 105 -3.61 19.52 18.80
CA HIS A 105 -2.85 20.68 18.31
C HIS A 105 -2.81 20.72 16.79
N ILE A 106 -2.92 19.57 16.13
CA ILE A 106 -3.08 19.42 14.68
C ILE A 106 -4.29 18.54 14.36
N ASP A 107 -4.77 18.59 13.13
CA ASP A 107 -5.99 17.93 12.69
C ASP A 107 -5.71 16.73 11.77
N LEU A 108 -4.61 16.79 11.00
CA LEU A 108 -4.16 15.78 10.07
C LEU A 108 -2.64 15.61 10.21
N ALA A 109 -2.18 14.37 10.33
CA ALA A 109 -0.77 14.04 10.38
C ALA A 109 -0.43 12.98 9.32
N PHE A 110 0.74 13.13 8.70
CA PHE A 110 1.38 12.08 7.91
C PHE A 110 2.52 11.51 8.74
N LEU A 111 2.49 10.22 9.04
CA LEU A 111 3.37 9.57 10.02
C LEU A 111 3.90 8.25 9.48
N PRO A 112 5.09 7.80 9.90
CA PRO A 112 5.42 6.38 9.80
C PRO A 112 4.33 5.54 10.46
N GLY A 113 3.92 4.44 9.83
CA GLY A 113 2.84 3.61 10.35
C GLY A 113 3.08 3.13 11.79
N THR A 114 4.33 2.80 12.12
CA THR A 114 4.75 2.39 13.47
C THR A 114 4.70 3.50 14.52
N ALA A 115 4.58 4.76 14.09
CA ALA A 115 4.44 5.91 14.99
C ALA A 115 2.99 6.42 15.07
N ALA A 116 2.03 5.75 14.42
CA ALA A 116 0.63 6.14 14.47
C ALA A 116 0.06 5.95 15.88
N PRO A 117 -0.57 6.99 16.45
CA PRO A 117 -1.11 6.93 17.81
C PRO A 117 -2.39 6.08 17.89
N ASP A 118 -2.72 5.58 19.08
CA ASP A 118 -3.90 4.74 19.30
C ASP A 118 -5.24 5.51 19.30
N GLY A 119 -5.24 6.78 19.70
CA GLY A 119 -6.45 7.58 19.87
C GLY A 119 -7.00 8.16 18.56
N PRO A 120 -6.18 8.84 17.74
CA PRO A 120 -6.54 9.35 16.42
C PRO A 120 -6.87 8.23 15.43
N ALA A 121 -7.72 8.54 14.45
CA ALA A 121 -8.08 7.59 13.42
C ALA A 121 -7.07 7.60 12.26
N VAL A 122 -6.56 6.44 11.90
CA VAL A 122 -5.81 6.25 10.65
C VAL A 122 -6.81 5.99 9.53
N LEU A 123 -6.83 6.84 8.52
CA LEU A 123 -7.77 6.74 7.40
C LEU A 123 -7.15 6.10 6.17
N LEU A 124 -5.94 6.53 5.83
CA LEU A 124 -5.27 6.13 4.60
C LEU A 124 -3.84 5.70 4.92
N ALA A 125 -3.28 4.85 4.09
CA ALA A 125 -1.88 4.46 4.15
C ALA A 125 -1.24 4.50 2.76
N ASP A 126 0.09 4.51 2.72
CA ASP A 126 0.85 4.33 1.50
C ASP A 126 0.34 3.12 0.73
N ALA A 127 0.23 3.26 -0.59
CA ALA A 127 -0.36 2.23 -1.43
C ALA A 127 0.47 2.00 -2.69
N TYR A 128 0.29 0.83 -3.27
CA TYR A 128 1.03 0.35 -4.43
C TYR A 128 0.06 -0.24 -5.45
N PRO A 129 0.35 -0.11 -6.76
CA PRO A 129 -0.42 -0.80 -7.79
C PRO A 129 -0.41 -2.32 -7.56
N ALA A 130 -1.57 -2.95 -7.63
CA ALA A 130 -1.72 -4.39 -7.66
C ALA A 130 -1.80 -4.90 -9.11
N GLU A 131 -1.69 -6.22 -9.31
CA GLU A 131 -1.71 -6.84 -10.65
C GLU A 131 -3.01 -6.57 -11.44
N ASP A 132 -4.10 -6.24 -10.76
CA ASP A 132 -5.42 -5.94 -11.35
C ASP A 132 -5.67 -4.44 -11.54
N ASP A 133 -4.63 -3.63 -11.55
CA ASP A 133 -4.67 -2.16 -11.62
C ASP A 133 -5.41 -1.48 -10.44
N THR A 134 -5.72 -2.21 -9.38
CA THR A 134 -6.23 -1.61 -8.14
C THR A 134 -5.07 -1.09 -7.27
N LEU A 135 -5.37 -0.22 -6.31
CA LEU A 135 -4.40 0.20 -5.29
C LEU A 135 -4.55 -0.70 -4.07
N ARG A 136 -3.42 -1.19 -3.59
CA ARG A 136 -3.33 -1.93 -2.34
C ARG A 136 -2.60 -1.10 -1.30
N ALA A 137 -3.29 -0.77 -0.21
CA ALA A 137 -2.67 -0.08 0.91
C ALA A 137 -1.65 -0.97 1.61
N GLY A 138 -0.50 -0.39 1.94
CA GLY A 138 0.58 -1.05 2.64
C GLY A 138 1.39 -2.04 1.81
N SER A 139 2.40 -2.57 2.42
CA SER A 139 3.31 -3.55 1.84
C SER A 139 3.48 -4.76 2.76
N ARG A 140 3.99 -5.86 2.22
CA ARG A 140 4.25 -7.10 2.96
C ARG A 140 5.63 -7.64 2.62
N GLY A 141 6.23 -8.37 3.54
CA GLY A 141 7.47 -9.07 3.28
C GLY A 141 7.22 -10.41 2.62
N LEU A 142 7.96 -10.72 1.55
CA LEU A 142 8.06 -12.05 0.98
C LEU A 142 9.37 -12.67 1.44
N LEU A 143 9.28 -13.86 2.02
CA LEU A 143 10.43 -14.70 2.34
C LEU A 143 10.67 -15.62 1.16
N CYS A 144 11.83 -15.50 0.51
CA CYS A 144 12.16 -16.28 -0.68
C CYS A 144 13.41 -17.12 -0.44
N ALA A 145 13.42 -18.37 -0.93
CA ALA A 145 14.61 -19.22 -0.90
C ALA A 145 15.60 -18.80 -1.98
N ALA A 146 16.90 -18.73 -1.65
CA ALA A 146 17.96 -18.56 -2.63
C ALA A 146 18.36 -19.90 -3.29
N PRO A 147 19.03 -19.89 -4.47
CA PRO A 147 19.38 -21.11 -5.22
C PRO A 147 20.59 -21.86 -4.61
N THR A 148 20.69 -21.91 -3.29
CA THR A 148 21.68 -22.73 -2.57
C THR A 148 21.11 -24.11 -2.26
N ALA A 149 21.96 -25.06 -1.93
CA ALA A 149 21.50 -26.40 -1.52
C ALA A 149 20.57 -26.33 -0.28
N TYR A 150 20.83 -25.40 0.64
CA TYR A 150 19.98 -25.23 1.82
C TYR A 150 18.71 -24.46 1.51
N GLY A 151 18.77 -23.41 0.70
CA GLY A 151 17.58 -22.68 0.24
C GLY A 151 16.61 -23.60 -0.51
N GLN A 152 17.11 -24.51 -1.36
CA GLN A 152 16.28 -25.51 -2.04
C GLN A 152 15.61 -26.51 -1.06
N GLN A 153 16.25 -26.85 0.06
CA GLN A 153 15.61 -27.66 1.11
C GLN A 153 14.46 -26.90 1.77
N LEU A 154 14.64 -25.60 2.05
CA LEU A 154 13.58 -24.74 2.60
C LEU A 154 12.41 -24.63 1.61
N ALA A 155 12.69 -24.39 0.33
CA ALA A 155 11.68 -24.34 -0.73
C ALA A 155 10.90 -25.66 -0.88
N GLY A 156 11.59 -26.80 -0.85
CA GLY A 156 10.97 -28.12 -0.90
C GLY A 156 10.06 -28.40 0.31
N ARG A 157 10.41 -27.85 1.48
CA ARG A 157 9.56 -27.94 2.67
C ARG A 157 8.31 -27.06 2.52
N ALA A 158 8.47 -25.80 2.18
CA ALA A 158 7.36 -24.86 1.98
C ALA A 158 6.40 -25.37 0.90
N SER A 159 6.89 -25.83 -0.24
CA SER A 159 6.07 -26.38 -1.34
C SER A 159 5.29 -27.64 -0.94
N SER A 160 5.73 -28.37 0.09
CA SER A 160 5.01 -29.51 0.66
C SER A 160 3.92 -29.12 1.66
N GLY A 161 3.67 -27.80 1.86
CA GLY A 161 2.71 -27.27 2.83
C GLY A 161 3.14 -27.40 4.29
N LYS A 162 4.44 -27.60 4.53
CA LYS A 162 4.98 -27.73 5.89
C LYS A 162 5.63 -26.39 6.30
N PRO A 163 5.24 -25.81 7.44
CA PRO A 163 5.89 -24.61 7.94
C PRO A 163 7.37 -24.87 8.23
N LEU A 164 8.19 -23.83 8.11
CA LEU A 164 9.59 -23.90 8.52
C LEU A 164 9.66 -24.08 10.04
N SER A 165 10.59 -24.92 10.48
CA SER A 165 10.86 -25.08 11.91
C SER A 165 11.87 -24.02 12.37
N ARG A 166 11.84 -23.69 13.66
CA ARG A 166 12.81 -22.77 14.28
C ARG A 166 14.26 -23.13 13.93
N ALA A 167 14.64 -24.41 14.05
CA ALA A 167 16.00 -24.87 13.75
C ALA A 167 16.40 -24.67 12.28
N GLU A 168 15.45 -24.74 11.34
CA GLU A 168 15.71 -24.45 9.94
C GLU A 168 15.92 -22.95 9.72
N VAL A 169 15.14 -22.12 10.38
CA VAL A 169 15.25 -20.66 10.32
C VAL A 169 16.56 -20.18 10.93
N GLU A 170 16.93 -20.66 12.12
CA GLU A 170 18.19 -20.32 12.80
C GLU A 170 19.43 -20.77 12.03
N ARG A 171 19.31 -21.83 11.25
CA ARG A 171 20.42 -22.35 10.44
C ARG A 171 20.62 -21.58 9.14
N ALA A 172 19.56 -21.03 8.57
CA ALA A 172 19.60 -20.33 7.28
C ALA A 172 20.36 -19.00 7.41
N ARG A 173 21.12 -18.67 6.36
CA ARG A 173 21.71 -17.34 6.18
C ARG A 173 20.65 -16.48 5.50
N TRP A 174 20.09 -15.52 6.25
CA TRP A 174 19.09 -14.60 5.75
C TRP A 174 19.72 -13.31 5.25
N GLY A 175 19.12 -12.70 4.23
CA GLY A 175 19.48 -11.37 3.72
C GLY A 175 18.25 -10.50 3.56
N ALA A 176 18.39 -9.19 3.80
CA ALA A 176 17.37 -8.19 3.55
C ALA A 176 18.00 -6.85 3.21
N VAL A 177 17.29 -5.97 2.53
CA VAL A 177 17.63 -4.55 2.47
C VAL A 177 17.39 -3.92 3.84
N ALA A 178 18.18 -2.91 4.19
CA ALA A 178 17.98 -2.18 5.44
C ALA A 178 16.54 -1.62 5.50
N GLY A 179 15.83 -1.89 6.60
CA GLY A 179 14.41 -1.56 6.77
C GLY A 179 13.44 -2.70 6.40
N ASP A 180 13.79 -3.59 5.49
CA ASP A 180 12.95 -4.76 5.18
C ASP A 180 13.17 -5.92 6.18
N ALA A 181 14.21 -5.83 7.00
CA ALA A 181 14.43 -6.78 8.10
C ALA A 181 13.28 -6.80 9.13
N ASP A 182 12.52 -5.72 9.22
CA ASP A 182 11.35 -5.60 10.10
C ASP A 182 10.25 -6.61 9.71
N TYR A 183 10.11 -6.93 8.44
CA TYR A 183 9.21 -8.00 7.99
C TYR A 183 9.62 -9.37 8.54
N PHE A 184 10.93 -9.62 8.66
CA PHE A 184 11.39 -10.87 9.26
C PHE A 184 11.07 -10.94 10.75
N THR A 185 11.23 -9.83 11.47
CA THR A 185 10.86 -9.71 12.89
C THR A 185 9.37 -10.00 13.09
N LEU A 186 8.50 -9.40 12.26
CA LEU A 186 7.07 -9.65 12.29
C LEU A 186 6.75 -11.12 12.00
N TRP A 187 7.34 -11.68 10.94
CA TRP A 187 7.13 -13.08 10.57
C TRP A 187 7.56 -14.06 11.65
N LEU A 188 8.69 -13.80 12.33
CA LEU A 188 9.14 -14.63 13.46
C LEU A 188 8.12 -14.62 14.61
N ALA A 189 7.64 -13.42 14.99
CA ALA A 189 6.63 -13.28 16.02
C ALA A 189 5.34 -14.03 15.66
N ASP A 190 4.92 -13.99 14.39
CA ASP A 190 3.71 -14.66 13.92
C ASP A 190 3.86 -16.18 13.86
N SER A 191 5.00 -16.64 13.34
CA SER A 191 5.22 -18.07 13.10
C SER A 191 5.61 -18.83 14.35
N PHE A 192 6.27 -18.17 15.32
CA PHE A 192 6.84 -18.83 16.49
C PHE A 192 6.35 -18.26 17.83
N GLY A 193 5.60 -17.17 17.82
CA GLY A 193 5.14 -16.48 19.03
C GLY A 193 6.26 -15.71 19.77
N GLU A 194 7.46 -15.66 19.22
CA GLU A 194 8.62 -14.97 19.77
C GLU A 194 9.58 -14.53 18.66
N VAL A 195 10.30 -13.45 18.90
CA VAL A 195 11.44 -13.03 18.08
C VAL A 195 12.69 -13.64 18.70
N PHE A 196 13.48 -14.33 17.88
CA PHE A 196 14.75 -14.90 18.32
C PHE A 196 15.88 -14.38 17.42
N ASP A 197 17.12 -14.42 17.92
CA ASP A 197 18.30 -13.93 17.19
C ASP A 197 18.53 -14.73 15.90
N GLY A 198 17.92 -14.26 14.81
CA GLY A 198 18.25 -14.69 13.46
C GLY A 198 19.15 -13.63 12.84
N THR A 199 20.37 -13.99 12.45
CA THR A 199 21.27 -13.01 11.83
C THR A 199 20.79 -12.75 10.42
N VAL A 200 20.13 -11.62 10.21
CA VAL A 200 19.82 -11.09 8.86
C VAL A 200 20.99 -10.22 8.42
N THR A 201 21.60 -10.56 7.31
CA THR A 201 22.64 -9.71 6.68
C THR A 201 21.93 -8.54 5.97
N ALA A 202 22.24 -7.32 6.40
CA ALA A 202 21.72 -6.13 5.75
C ALA A 202 22.50 -5.82 4.46
N PHE A 203 21.76 -5.45 3.42
CA PHE A 203 22.25 -4.99 2.13
C PHE A 203 21.83 -3.55 1.87
N ASP A 204 22.64 -2.81 1.12
CA ASP A 204 22.39 -1.40 0.84
C ASP A 204 21.35 -1.19 -0.28
N SER A 205 21.06 -2.21 -1.07
CA SER A 205 20.09 -2.17 -2.16
C SER A 205 19.55 -3.56 -2.52
N GLU A 206 18.41 -3.59 -3.21
CA GLU A 206 17.83 -4.81 -3.76
C GLU A 206 18.76 -5.50 -4.76
N ASP A 207 19.44 -4.76 -5.63
CA ASP A 207 20.44 -5.30 -6.56
C ASP A 207 21.57 -6.05 -5.84
N ALA A 208 22.05 -5.49 -4.72
CA ALA A 208 23.07 -6.14 -3.91
C ALA A 208 22.53 -7.40 -3.24
N LEU A 209 21.29 -7.38 -2.76
CA LEU A 209 20.60 -8.52 -2.16
C LEU A 209 20.38 -9.64 -3.18
N PHE A 210 19.83 -9.31 -4.37
CA PHE A 210 19.60 -10.31 -5.43
C PHE A 210 20.91 -10.92 -5.95
N ARG A 211 21.95 -10.12 -6.09
CA ARG A 211 23.28 -10.63 -6.44
C ARG A 211 23.83 -11.57 -5.38
N ALA A 212 23.72 -11.21 -4.10
CA ALA A 212 24.14 -12.08 -3.01
C ALA A 212 23.36 -13.41 -2.97
N ALA A 213 22.08 -13.40 -3.32
CA ALA A 213 21.27 -14.61 -3.48
C ALA A 213 21.74 -15.45 -4.65
N ALA A 214 21.99 -14.85 -5.83
CA ALA A 214 22.51 -15.53 -7.03
C ALA A 214 23.88 -16.17 -6.79
N ASP A 215 24.78 -15.47 -6.06
CA ASP A 215 26.11 -15.94 -5.72
C ASP A 215 26.13 -16.96 -4.56
N GLY A 216 24.98 -17.26 -3.96
CA GLY A 216 24.86 -18.20 -2.85
C GLY A 216 25.47 -17.70 -1.53
N ALA A 217 25.59 -16.39 -1.37
CA ALA A 217 26.06 -15.77 -0.13
C ALA A 217 25.01 -15.87 1.00
N VAL A 218 23.73 -15.92 0.66
CA VAL A 218 22.59 -16.13 1.54
C VAL A 218 21.80 -17.38 1.12
N ASP A 219 21.02 -17.97 2.03
CA ASP A 219 20.17 -19.14 1.77
C ASP A 219 18.70 -18.74 1.57
N ALA A 220 18.32 -17.59 2.09
CA ALA A 220 17.00 -17.00 1.91
C ALA A 220 17.09 -15.47 2.00
N ILE A 221 16.13 -14.80 1.41
CA ILE A 221 16.01 -13.33 1.41
C ILE A 221 14.63 -12.90 1.84
N ILE A 222 14.56 -11.70 2.40
CA ILE A 222 13.32 -10.98 2.69
C ILE A 222 13.30 -9.78 1.74
N ILE A 223 12.21 -9.64 0.99
CA ILE A 223 11.97 -8.56 0.06
C ILE A 223 10.61 -7.95 0.32
N ARG A 224 10.48 -6.66 0.02
CA ARG A 224 9.22 -5.96 0.12
C ARG A 224 8.36 -6.26 -1.10
N ASP A 225 7.11 -6.63 -0.89
CA ASP A 225 6.18 -7.01 -1.93
C ASP A 225 6.84 -7.96 -2.94
N ASP A 226 6.53 -7.84 -4.22
CA ASP A 226 7.18 -8.67 -5.21
C ASP A 226 8.28 -7.94 -5.99
N ALA A 227 9.31 -7.47 -5.26
CA ALA A 227 10.49 -6.83 -5.84
C ALA A 227 11.22 -7.69 -6.90
N ARG A 228 10.89 -8.98 -7.02
CA ARG A 228 11.39 -9.84 -8.11
C ARG A 228 10.97 -9.34 -9.48
N ALA A 229 9.86 -8.61 -9.59
CA ALA A 229 9.38 -8.06 -10.87
C ALA A 229 10.36 -7.07 -11.49
N GLU A 230 11.13 -6.36 -10.66
CA GLU A 230 12.07 -5.31 -11.07
C GLU A 230 13.53 -5.77 -10.94
N ALA A 231 13.76 -7.03 -10.51
CA ALA A 231 15.09 -7.53 -10.21
C ALA A 231 15.99 -7.63 -11.45
N ASP A 232 17.19 -7.04 -11.39
CA ASP A 232 18.28 -7.33 -12.32
C ASP A 232 18.94 -8.64 -11.91
N TRP A 233 18.29 -9.76 -12.29
CA TRP A 233 18.73 -11.10 -11.92
C TRP A 233 19.93 -11.55 -12.75
N THR A 234 21.03 -11.81 -12.08
CA THR A 234 22.31 -12.22 -12.72
C THR A 234 22.59 -13.74 -12.65
N GLY A 235 21.75 -14.50 -11.97
CA GLY A 235 21.87 -15.96 -11.86
C GLY A 235 21.34 -16.71 -13.07
N ASP A 236 21.51 -18.03 -13.06
CA ASP A 236 20.93 -18.92 -14.08
C ASP A 236 19.39 -18.97 -13.99
N GLY A 237 18.71 -19.07 -15.12
CA GLY A 237 17.24 -19.15 -15.18
C GLY A 237 16.55 -17.83 -14.89
N THR A 238 15.27 -17.88 -14.57
CA THR A 238 14.48 -16.68 -14.20
C THR A 238 14.48 -16.46 -12.69
N VAL A 239 14.36 -15.21 -12.27
CA VAL A 239 14.26 -14.86 -10.83
C VAL A 239 13.13 -15.63 -10.13
N TRP A 240 12.00 -15.82 -10.82
CA TRP A 240 10.84 -16.54 -10.29
C TRP A 240 11.10 -18.02 -10.00
N GLU A 241 11.89 -18.68 -10.85
CA GLU A 241 12.27 -20.07 -10.68
C GLU A 241 13.33 -20.22 -9.59
N GLN A 242 14.21 -19.26 -9.46
CA GLN A 242 15.37 -19.32 -8.58
C GLN A 242 15.09 -18.80 -7.17
N LEU A 243 14.09 -17.95 -7.02
CA LEU A 243 13.67 -17.37 -5.73
C LEU A 243 12.21 -17.75 -5.41
N PRO A 244 11.89 -19.04 -5.20
CA PRO A 244 10.55 -19.45 -4.81
C PRO A 244 10.18 -18.88 -3.44
N VAL A 245 8.92 -18.46 -3.29
CA VAL A 245 8.39 -17.93 -2.03
C VAL A 245 8.30 -19.05 -0.99
N LEU A 246 8.82 -18.79 0.19
CA LEU A 246 8.74 -19.67 1.38
C LEU A 246 7.51 -19.34 2.20
N ASP A 247 7.27 -18.03 2.41
CA ASP A 247 6.16 -17.51 3.20
C ASP A 247 5.96 -16.02 2.92
N VAL A 248 4.86 -15.45 3.42
CA VAL A 248 4.48 -14.05 3.26
C VAL A 248 4.02 -13.50 4.59
N THR A 249 4.45 -12.28 4.94
CA THR A 249 3.98 -11.61 6.16
C THR A 249 2.58 -11.04 6.01
N GLU A 250 1.98 -10.62 7.10
CA GLU A 250 0.85 -9.71 7.06
C GLU A 250 1.25 -8.36 6.42
N THR A 251 0.25 -7.63 5.92
CA THR A 251 0.45 -6.29 5.37
C THR A 251 0.70 -5.31 6.51
N VAL A 252 1.71 -4.45 6.35
CA VAL A 252 1.99 -3.34 7.25
C VAL A 252 2.04 -2.03 6.48
N TYR A 253 1.84 -0.92 7.17
CA TYR A 253 1.85 0.43 6.61
C TYR A 253 3.16 1.12 6.94
N THR A 254 3.85 1.61 5.91
CA THR A 254 5.08 2.41 6.08
C THR A 254 4.77 3.86 6.42
N THR A 255 3.76 4.42 5.76
CA THR A 255 3.28 5.79 6.01
C THR A 255 1.77 5.80 6.12
N VAL A 256 1.24 6.56 7.04
CA VAL A 256 -0.20 6.71 7.24
C VAL A 256 -0.61 8.18 7.28
N ALA A 257 -1.83 8.44 6.83
CA ALA A 257 -2.54 9.69 7.05
C ALA A 257 -3.54 9.48 8.20
N ALA A 258 -3.25 10.08 9.34
CA ALA A 258 -4.04 9.99 10.56
C ALA A 258 -4.71 11.33 10.87
N VAL A 259 -5.95 11.28 11.31
CA VAL A 259 -6.75 12.45 11.65
C VAL A 259 -7.25 12.38 13.10
N ARG A 260 -7.55 13.52 13.70
CA ARG A 260 -8.27 13.53 14.97
C ARG A 260 -9.64 12.88 14.83
N ALA A 261 -10.12 12.24 15.91
CA ALA A 261 -11.31 11.39 15.86
C ALA A 261 -12.56 12.05 15.29
N GLU A 262 -12.75 13.36 15.52
CA GLU A 262 -13.91 14.11 15.04
C GLU A 262 -13.95 14.27 13.51
N LEU A 263 -12.83 14.11 12.82
CA LEU A 263 -12.73 14.17 11.37
C LEU A 263 -12.68 12.78 10.71
N ALA A 264 -12.74 11.72 11.49
CA ALA A 264 -12.54 10.35 11.02
C ALA A 264 -13.70 9.83 10.16
N GLU A 265 -14.87 10.40 10.27
CA GLU A 265 -16.07 9.93 9.60
C GLU A 265 -16.69 11.01 8.71
N GLY A 266 -17.52 10.59 7.77
CA GLY A 266 -18.32 11.46 6.93
C GLY A 266 -17.56 12.16 5.81
N ALA A 267 -17.90 13.44 5.57
CA ALA A 267 -17.45 14.19 4.41
C ALA A 267 -15.92 14.39 4.35
N PHE A 268 -15.26 14.56 5.51
CA PHE A 268 -13.82 14.81 5.54
C PHE A 268 -13.00 13.60 5.10
N ALA A 269 -13.34 12.41 5.58
CA ALA A 269 -12.62 11.18 5.23
C ALA A 269 -12.68 10.92 3.72
N LEU A 270 -13.86 11.05 3.11
CA LEU A 270 -14.05 10.89 1.67
C LEU A 270 -13.34 11.98 0.86
N ALA A 271 -13.40 13.23 1.33
CA ALA A 271 -12.72 14.33 0.68
C ALA A 271 -11.20 14.18 0.75
N LEU A 272 -10.65 13.72 1.87
CA LEU A 272 -9.21 13.52 2.03
C LEU A 272 -8.66 12.51 1.02
N GLU A 273 -9.35 11.40 0.79
CA GLU A 273 -8.95 10.42 -0.22
C GLU A 273 -8.89 11.05 -1.62
N GLN A 274 -9.91 11.81 -2.02
CA GLN A 274 -9.95 12.51 -3.31
C GLN A 274 -8.85 13.57 -3.43
N VAL A 275 -8.61 14.33 -2.36
CA VAL A 275 -7.56 15.37 -2.31
C VAL A 275 -6.17 14.76 -2.46
N LEU A 276 -5.89 13.66 -1.77
CA LEU A 276 -4.58 13.00 -1.86
C LEU A 276 -4.39 12.30 -3.20
N GLN A 277 -5.43 11.69 -3.77
CA GLN A 277 -5.37 11.14 -5.12
C GLN A 277 -5.03 12.24 -6.13
N ARG A 278 -5.71 13.36 -6.08
CA ARG A 278 -5.42 14.47 -6.98
C ARG A 278 -4.02 15.06 -6.77
N LEU A 279 -3.57 15.16 -5.52
CA LEU A 279 -2.21 15.62 -5.22
C LEU A 279 -1.16 14.66 -5.83
N SER A 280 -1.42 13.35 -5.78
CA SER A 280 -0.58 12.34 -6.42
C SER A 280 -0.50 12.53 -7.94
N ASP A 281 -1.64 12.78 -8.58
CA ASP A 281 -1.71 12.95 -10.03
C ASP A 281 -1.05 14.25 -10.52
N GLU A 282 -1.23 15.36 -9.79
CA GLU A 282 -0.79 16.68 -10.22
C GLU A 282 0.58 17.09 -9.64
N ARG A 283 0.94 16.60 -8.45
CA ARG A 283 2.12 17.05 -7.69
C ARG A 283 2.82 15.89 -6.95
N PRO A 284 3.30 14.86 -7.67
CA PRO A 284 3.92 13.67 -7.06
C PRO A 284 5.13 14.00 -6.18
N GLU A 285 5.83 15.10 -6.47
CA GLU A 285 6.96 15.55 -5.64
C GLU A 285 6.55 15.99 -4.24
N LEU A 286 5.32 16.50 -4.06
CA LEU A 286 4.79 16.84 -2.74
C LEU A 286 4.29 15.59 -2.01
N MET A 287 3.77 14.61 -2.72
CA MET A 287 3.41 13.31 -2.14
C MET A 287 4.63 12.60 -1.54
N THR A 288 5.78 12.62 -2.24
CA THR A 288 7.04 12.11 -1.71
C THR A 288 7.44 12.77 -0.38
N VAL A 289 7.15 14.07 -0.22
CA VAL A 289 7.39 14.78 1.05
C VAL A 289 6.45 14.28 2.16
N LEU A 290 5.21 13.90 1.81
CA LEU A 290 4.25 13.29 2.73
C LEU A 290 4.56 11.82 3.06
N GLY A 291 5.52 11.23 2.37
CA GLY A 291 6.05 9.89 2.65
C GLY A 291 5.42 8.75 1.85
N ALA A 292 4.64 9.05 0.81
CA ALA A 292 4.06 8.05 -0.09
C ALA A 292 3.93 8.60 -1.52
N GLU A 293 3.83 7.74 -2.51
CA GLU A 293 3.49 8.14 -3.89
C GLU A 293 1.98 8.29 -4.06
N VAL A 294 1.22 7.40 -3.45
CA VAL A 294 -0.23 7.39 -3.43
C VAL A 294 -0.72 6.84 -2.08
N PHE A 295 -1.94 7.19 -1.70
CA PHE A 295 -2.59 6.68 -0.49
C PHE A 295 -3.87 5.92 -0.86
N ALA A 296 -4.18 4.88 -0.08
CA ALA A 296 -5.45 4.17 -0.15
C ALA A 296 -6.00 3.85 1.25
N SER A 297 -7.28 3.51 1.31
CA SER A 297 -7.97 3.20 2.56
C SER A 297 -7.33 2.02 3.29
N VAL A 298 -7.16 2.14 4.60
CA VAL A 298 -6.58 1.11 5.46
C VAL A 298 -7.57 -0.01 5.76
N THR A 299 -7.04 -1.16 6.18
CA THR A 299 -7.81 -2.27 6.75
C THR A 299 -7.47 -2.45 8.22
N GLU A 300 -8.40 -3.02 8.99
CA GLU A 300 -8.18 -3.31 10.42
C GLU A 300 -7.04 -4.31 10.64
N ASP A 301 -6.92 -5.31 9.77
CA ASP A 301 -5.84 -6.31 9.84
C ASP A 301 -4.48 -5.65 9.62
N GLY A 302 -4.34 -4.78 8.61
CA GLY A 302 -3.11 -4.05 8.34
C GLY A 302 -2.71 -3.10 9.48
N LEU A 303 -3.69 -2.41 10.09
CA LEU A 303 -3.44 -1.59 11.28
C LEU A 303 -2.96 -2.42 12.46
N THR A 304 -3.58 -3.56 12.69
CA THR A 304 -3.21 -4.48 13.76
C THR A 304 -1.78 -5.00 13.57
N ALA A 305 -1.43 -5.44 12.35
CA ALA A 305 -0.08 -5.90 12.03
C ALA A 305 0.96 -4.77 12.19
N THR A 306 0.63 -3.56 11.74
CA THR A 306 1.51 -2.39 11.86
C THR A 306 1.77 -2.02 13.32
N ARG A 307 0.73 -1.99 14.18
CA ARG A 307 0.88 -1.77 15.63
C ARG A 307 1.71 -2.85 16.31
N ARG A 308 1.51 -4.11 15.89
CA ARG A 308 2.31 -5.22 16.42
C ARG A 308 3.77 -5.07 16.01
N LEU A 309 4.07 -4.70 14.78
CA LEU A 309 5.44 -4.42 14.35
C LEU A 309 6.06 -3.29 15.18
N ALA A 310 5.33 -2.20 15.43
CA ALA A 310 5.78 -1.11 16.29
C ALA A 310 6.22 -1.63 17.67
N ALA A 311 5.37 -2.43 18.31
CA ALA A 311 5.67 -3.01 19.63
C ALA A 311 6.85 -4.01 19.65
N LEU A 312 7.23 -4.57 18.49
CA LEU A 312 8.39 -5.49 18.38
C LEU A 312 9.70 -4.74 18.11
N THR A 313 9.64 -3.50 17.66
CA THR A 313 10.81 -2.69 17.23
C THR A 313 11.16 -1.56 18.22
N GLU A 314 10.33 -1.30 19.24
CA GLU A 314 10.63 -0.44 20.39
C GLU A 314 11.64 -1.10 21.36
#